data_a4b9222cf739d3181e52eaf3435c4987
#
_entry.id   a4b9222cf739d3181e52eaf3435c4987
#
_cell.length_a   1.000
_cell.length_b   1.000
_cell.length_c   1.000
_cell.angle_alpha   90.00
_cell.angle_beta   90.00
_cell.angle_gamma   90.00
#
_symmetry.space_group_name_H-M   'P 1'
#
loop_
_entity.id
_entity.type
_entity.pdbx_description
1 polymer ?
#
loop_
_entity_poly.entity_id
_entity_poly.type
_entity_poly.pdbx_seq_one_letter_code
_entity_poly.pdbx_strand_id
1 'polypeptide(L)'
;MNSPNELKEITRFLLEYANRLMGSGVHTSRVIRNTRRIGKSLDVDVKMSLFQKTMVVSVCDIDSTEVYNEVAIIPAFPISFELNAELSALSWEAYDNHLPLETLWDKYEKIISRPKMDPLCTLFLVGFANASFCALFGGDWTARLIVFSLSLIHI
;
A
#
# COMPACT_ATOMS: atom_id res chain seq x y z
N MET A 1 -8.72 25.33 -10.46
CA MET A 1 -7.85 26.10 -9.53
C MET A 1 -8.24 25.73 -8.12
N ASN A 2 -7.45 24.91 -7.50
CA ASN A 2 -7.70 24.42 -6.14
C ASN A 2 -7.42 25.54 -5.12
N SER A 3 -8.26 25.66 -4.09
CA SER A 3 -7.97 26.60 -3.00
C SER A 3 -6.74 26.11 -2.17
N PRO A 4 -6.04 27.00 -1.46
CA PRO A 4 -4.91 26.59 -0.60
C PRO A 4 -5.27 25.52 0.43
N ASN A 5 -6.49 25.54 0.95
CA ASN A 5 -6.99 24.52 1.86
C ASN A 5 -7.23 23.18 1.15
N GLU A 6 -7.74 23.21 -0.05
CA GLU A 6 -7.98 22.03 -0.87
C GLU A 6 -6.66 21.35 -1.29
N LEU A 7 -5.67 22.15 -1.70
CA LEU A 7 -4.33 21.67 -2.01
C LEU A 7 -3.67 20.98 -0.80
N LYS A 8 -3.88 21.52 0.39
CA LYS A 8 -3.41 20.92 1.65
C LYS A 8 -4.08 19.57 1.92
N GLU A 9 -5.39 19.47 1.75
CA GLU A 9 -6.12 18.21 1.95
C GLU A 9 -5.74 17.15 0.90
N ILE A 10 -5.55 17.55 -0.36
CA ILE A 10 -5.02 16.68 -1.41
C ILE A 10 -3.64 16.16 -1.03
N THR A 11 -2.73 17.04 -0.58
CA THR A 11 -1.38 16.65 -0.17
C THR A 11 -1.41 15.66 0.98
N ARG A 12 -2.27 15.89 1.98
CA ARG A 12 -2.46 14.99 3.11
C ARG A 12 -2.91 13.60 2.67
N PHE A 13 -3.89 13.53 1.77
CA PHE A 13 -4.35 12.25 1.21
C PHE A 13 -3.22 11.52 0.47
N LEU A 14 -2.53 12.22 -0.43
CA LEU A 14 -1.45 11.64 -1.23
C LEU A 14 -0.29 11.13 -0.35
N LEU A 15 0.01 11.87 0.72
CA LEU A 15 1.03 11.49 1.69
C LEU A 15 0.63 10.22 2.46
N GLU A 16 -0.60 10.17 2.98
CA GLU A 16 -1.13 9.01 3.71
C GLU A 16 -1.17 7.77 2.81
N TYR A 17 -1.66 7.91 1.58
CA TYR A 17 -1.67 6.85 0.58
C TYR A 17 -0.25 6.33 0.26
N ALA A 18 0.70 7.24 0.03
CA ALA A 18 2.09 6.88 -0.25
C ALA A 18 2.78 6.22 0.94
N ASN A 19 2.53 6.74 2.16
CA ASN A 19 3.01 6.16 3.41
C ASN A 19 2.53 4.72 3.59
N ARG A 20 1.26 4.47 3.31
CA ARG A 20 0.67 3.14 3.43
C ARG A 20 1.31 2.15 2.49
N LEU A 21 1.46 2.51 1.22
CA LEU A 21 2.12 1.67 0.22
C LEU A 21 3.59 1.41 0.58
N MET A 22 4.33 2.47 0.91
CA MET A 22 5.75 2.36 1.20
C MET A 22 6.00 1.54 2.47
N GLY A 23 5.24 1.80 3.52
CA GLY A 23 5.31 1.08 4.79
C GLY A 23 4.94 -0.40 4.67
N SER A 24 4.09 -0.77 3.70
CA SER A 24 3.71 -2.15 3.36
C SER A 24 4.70 -2.84 2.41
N GLY A 25 5.88 -2.28 2.16
CA GLY A 25 6.95 -2.89 1.37
C GLY A 25 6.78 -2.81 -0.14
N VAL A 26 5.98 -1.88 -0.65
CA VAL A 26 5.84 -1.66 -2.09
C VAL A 26 7.08 -0.97 -2.63
N HIS A 27 7.54 -1.42 -3.82
CA HIS A 27 8.70 -0.84 -4.47
C HIS A 27 8.50 0.66 -4.76
N THR A 28 9.52 1.45 -4.46
CA THR A 28 9.54 2.93 -4.56
C THR A 28 8.96 3.47 -5.87
N SER A 29 9.36 2.89 -7.01
CA SER A 29 8.87 3.34 -8.32
C SER A 29 7.37 3.14 -8.52
N ARG A 30 6.80 2.10 -7.89
CA ARG A 30 5.35 1.87 -7.92
C ARG A 30 4.62 2.87 -7.01
N VAL A 31 5.16 3.17 -5.83
CA VAL A 31 4.60 4.20 -4.94
C VAL A 31 4.52 5.53 -5.67
N ILE A 32 5.63 6.01 -6.25
CA ILE A 32 5.67 7.27 -6.99
C ILE A 32 4.66 7.27 -8.14
N ARG A 33 4.61 6.21 -8.92
CA ARG A 33 3.73 6.11 -10.09
C ARG A 33 2.25 6.12 -9.71
N ASN A 34 1.87 5.38 -8.67
CA ASN A 34 0.48 5.32 -8.20
C ASN A 34 0.04 6.66 -7.59
N THR A 35 0.89 7.28 -6.75
CA THR A 35 0.60 8.58 -6.14
C THR A 35 0.46 9.68 -7.19
N ARG A 36 1.35 9.71 -8.19
CA ARG A 36 1.25 10.64 -9.32
C ARG A 36 -0.02 10.43 -10.16
N ARG A 37 -0.47 9.18 -10.28
CA ARG A 37 -1.71 8.87 -11.02
C ARG A 37 -2.93 9.46 -10.31
N ILE A 38 -3.00 9.31 -8.99
CA ILE A 38 -4.06 9.96 -8.19
C ILE A 38 -3.93 11.49 -8.27
N GLY A 39 -2.72 12.03 -8.16
CA GLY A 39 -2.51 13.48 -8.32
C GLY A 39 -3.08 14.01 -9.64
N LYS A 40 -2.84 13.29 -10.74
CA LYS A 40 -3.38 13.66 -12.06
C LYS A 40 -4.91 13.65 -12.12
N SER A 41 -5.57 12.73 -11.39
CA SER A 41 -7.04 12.70 -11.33
C SER A 41 -7.64 13.85 -10.50
N LEU A 42 -6.80 14.51 -9.69
CA LEU A 42 -7.14 15.66 -8.86
C LEU A 42 -6.57 16.99 -9.40
N ASP A 43 -6.12 17.00 -10.67
CA ASP A 43 -5.53 18.15 -11.36
C ASP A 43 -4.34 18.79 -10.64
N VAL A 44 -3.49 17.95 -10.03
CA VAL A 44 -2.24 18.38 -9.38
C VAL A 44 -1.02 17.63 -9.89
N ASP A 45 0.12 18.33 -9.97
CA ASP A 45 1.43 17.72 -10.22
C ASP A 45 2.08 17.30 -8.89
N VAL A 46 2.54 16.06 -8.83
CA VAL A 46 3.12 15.46 -7.63
C VAL A 46 4.58 15.11 -7.86
N LYS A 47 5.45 15.74 -7.07
CA LYS A 47 6.87 15.43 -7.01
C LYS A 47 7.17 14.76 -5.66
N MET A 48 7.93 13.66 -5.70
CA MET A 48 8.23 12.89 -4.49
C MET A 48 9.71 12.55 -4.45
N SER A 49 10.29 12.71 -3.26
CA SER A 49 11.62 12.18 -2.92
C SER A 49 11.48 11.22 -1.76
N LEU A 50 11.98 10.01 -1.95
CA LEU A 50 11.87 8.93 -0.99
C LEU A 50 13.26 8.59 -0.45
N PHE A 51 13.39 8.61 0.87
CA PHE A 51 14.58 8.24 1.62
C PHE A 51 14.29 6.95 2.42
N GLN A 52 15.26 6.47 3.16
CA GLN A 52 15.15 5.18 3.85
C GLN A 52 13.98 5.09 4.85
N LYS A 53 13.68 6.16 5.57
CA LYS A 53 12.60 6.23 6.57
C LYS A 53 11.75 7.49 6.47
N THR A 54 11.94 8.28 5.43
CA THR A 54 11.30 9.59 5.29
C THR A 54 10.92 9.81 3.84
N MET A 55 9.80 10.46 3.61
CA MET A 55 9.43 10.95 2.28
C MET A 55 9.14 12.44 2.31
N VAL A 56 9.43 13.08 1.21
CA VAL A 56 9.04 14.46 0.92
C VAL A 56 8.08 14.44 -0.26
N VAL A 57 6.91 15.02 -0.08
CA VAL A 57 5.91 15.17 -1.14
C VAL A 57 5.70 16.65 -1.40
N SER A 58 5.77 17.01 -2.67
CA SER A 58 5.54 18.36 -3.17
C SER A 58 4.38 18.30 -4.15
N VAL A 59 3.31 18.98 -3.85
CA VAL A 59 2.10 19.04 -4.68
C VAL A 59 1.93 20.44 -5.20
N CYS A 60 1.79 20.55 -6.51
CA CYS A 60 1.62 21.82 -7.24
C CYS A 60 0.29 21.77 -7.99
N ASP A 61 -0.53 22.79 -7.87
CA ASP A 61 -1.71 22.96 -8.71
C ASP A 61 -1.26 23.22 -10.16
N ILE A 62 -1.89 22.55 -11.12
CA ILE A 62 -1.52 22.67 -12.55
C ILE A 62 -1.79 24.09 -13.07
N ASP A 63 -2.81 24.75 -12.56
CA ASP A 63 -3.28 26.08 -13.01
C ASP A 63 -2.73 27.25 -12.18
N SER A 64 -1.92 26.97 -11.15
CA SER A 64 -1.35 28.01 -10.29
C SER A 64 0.14 27.77 -9.99
N THR A 65 0.79 28.77 -9.40
CA THR A 65 2.17 28.64 -8.90
C THR A 65 2.23 28.20 -7.44
N GLU A 66 1.09 27.88 -6.84
CA GLU A 66 1.04 27.44 -5.45
C GLU A 66 1.60 26.02 -5.30
N VAL A 67 2.49 25.85 -4.33
CA VAL A 67 3.14 24.58 -4.04
C VAL A 67 2.98 24.31 -2.55
N TYR A 68 2.49 23.12 -2.23
CA TYR A 68 2.45 22.64 -0.85
C TYR A 68 3.44 21.50 -0.68
N ASN A 69 4.30 21.62 0.35
CA ASN A 69 5.34 20.62 0.65
C ASN A 69 5.08 20.01 2.02
N GLU A 70 5.20 18.70 2.10
CA GLU A 70 5.06 18.00 3.37
C GLU A 70 6.10 16.88 3.48
N VAL A 71 6.56 16.65 4.72
CA VAL A 71 7.55 15.63 5.06
C VAL A 71 6.91 14.64 6.00
N ALA A 72 7.03 13.36 5.73
CA ALA A 72 6.53 12.32 6.59
C ALA A 72 7.57 11.25 6.88
N ILE A 73 7.45 10.65 8.06
CA ILE A 73 8.19 9.45 8.44
C ILE A 73 7.40 8.25 7.89
N ILE A 74 8.08 7.33 7.24
CA ILE A 74 7.48 6.11 6.69
C ILE A 74 7.32 5.10 7.83
N PRO A 75 6.09 4.77 8.24
CA PRO A 75 5.86 3.75 9.24
C PRO A 75 6.11 2.36 8.66
N ALA A 76 6.49 1.40 9.50
CA ALA A 76 6.58 0.01 9.10
C ALA A 76 5.22 -0.69 9.34
N PHE A 77 4.63 -1.22 8.29
CA PHE A 77 3.44 -2.05 8.34
C PHE A 77 3.75 -3.49 7.96
N PRO A 78 2.95 -4.46 8.38
CA PRO A 78 3.03 -5.81 7.85
C PRO A 78 2.84 -5.81 6.33
N ILE A 79 3.65 -6.61 5.63
CA ILE A 79 3.53 -6.76 4.17
C ILE A 79 2.18 -7.44 3.87
N SER A 80 1.39 -6.84 2.99
CA SER A 80 0.12 -7.39 2.50
C SER A 80 0.02 -7.19 1.00
N PHE A 81 0.12 -8.27 0.25
CA PHE A 81 0.00 -8.22 -1.21
C PHE A 81 -1.42 -7.84 -1.66
N GLU A 82 -2.43 -8.26 -0.91
CA GLU A 82 -3.83 -7.92 -1.16
C GLU A 82 -4.05 -6.42 -1.01
N LEU A 83 -3.66 -5.84 0.13
CA LEU A 83 -3.72 -4.38 0.36
C LEU A 83 -2.98 -3.61 -0.74
N ASN A 84 -1.79 -4.07 -1.12
CA ASN A 84 -0.98 -3.42 -2.14
C ASN A 84 -1.64 -3.49 -3.52
N ALA A 85 -2.34 -4.59 -3.84
CA ALA A 85 -3.10 -4.74 -5.07
C ALA A 85 -4.33 -3.80 -5.08
N GLU A 86 -5.10 -3.76 -3.99
CA GLU A 86 -6.28 -2.91 -3.86
C GLU A 86 -5.94 -1.41 -3.91
N LEU A 87 -4.90 -0.98 -3.20
CA LEU A 87 -4.43 0.41 -3.30
C LEU A 87 -3.93 0.76 -4.71
N SER A 88 -3.28 -0.18 -5.40
CA SER A 88 -2.90 0.02 -6.81
C SER A 88 -4.14 0.13 -7.72
N ALA A 89 -5.17 -0.70 -7.50
CA ALA A 89 -6.43 -0.64 -8.23
C ALA A 89 -7.14 0.70 -7.98
N LEU A 90 -7.17 1.18 -6.72
CA LEU A 90 -7.72 2.49 -6.39
C LEU A 90 -7.07 3.62 -7.18
N SER A 91 -5.74 3.57 -7.40
CA SER A 91 -5.05 4.60 -8.19
C SER A 91 -5.47 4.60 -9.68
N TRP A 92 -5.79 3.44 -10.23
CA TRP A 92 -6.33 3.35 -11.60
C TRP A 92 -7.77 3.82 -11.66
N GLU A 93 -8.60 3.39 -10.72
CA GLU A 93 -9.98 3.81 -10.63
C GLU A 93 -10.11 5.33 -10.46
N ALA A 94 -9.23 5.93 -9.65
CA ALA A 94 -9.14 7.38 -9.50
C ALA A 94 -8.90 8.08 -10.83
N TYR A 95 -7.91 7.59 -11.58
CA TYR A 95 -7.50 8.18 -12.86
C TYR A 95 -8.56 8.00 -13.95
N ASP A 96 -9.11 6.79 -14.08
CA ASP A 96 -10.07 6.46 -15.15
C ASP A 96 -11.42 7.14 -14.95
N ASN A 97 -11.85 7.33 -13.70
CA ASN A 97 -13.16 7.89 -13.34
C ASN A 97 -13.12 9.32 -12.78
N HIS A 98 -11.95 9.96 -12.71
CA HIS A 98 -11.78 11.29 -12.13
C HIS A 98 -12.46 11.44 -10.77
N LEU A 99 -12.16 10.51 -9.85
CA LEU A 99 -12.83 10.46 -8.54
C LEU A 99 -12.49 11.69 -7.70
N PRO A 100 -13.50 12.33 -7.06
CA PRO A 100 -13.27 13.43 -6.14
C PRO A 100 -12.56 12.96 -4.87
N LEU A 101 -11.86 13.87 -4.19
CA LEU A 101 -11.03 13.59 -3.01
C LEU A 101 -11.81 12.87 -1.89
N GLU A 102 -13.06 13.28 -1.63
CA GLU A 102 -13.93 12.67 -0.62
C GLU A 102 -14.18 11.19 -0.91
N THR A 103 -14.50 10.86 -2.16
CA THR A 103 -14.68 9.45 -2.59
C THR A 103 -13.39 8.64 -2.48
N LEU A 104 -12.24 9.26 -2.73
CA LEU A 104 -10.94 8.62 -2.58
C LEU A 104 -10.65 8.30 -1.12
N TRP A 105 -10.97 9.20 -0.19
CA TRP A 105 -10.86 8.94 1.25
C TRP A 105 -11.76 7.78 1.68
N ASP A 106 -13.03 7.80 1.30
CA ASP A 106 -13.98 6.73 1.63
C ASP A 106 -13.51 5.35 1.14
N LYS A 107 -13.03 5.28 -0.10
CA LYS A 107 -12.51 4.03 -0.67
C LYS A 107 -11.22 3.59 0.01
N TYR A 108 -10.31 4.51 0.27
CA TYR A 108 -9.07 4.25 0.98
C TYR A 108 -9.33 3.68 2.37
N GLU A 109 -10.21 4.32 3.15
CA GLU A 109 -10.58 3.86 4.48
C GLU A 109 -11.23 2.48 4.46
N LYS A 110 -12.10 2.20 3.49
CA LYS A 110 -12.67 0.86 3.29
C LYS A 110 -11.62 -0.20 3.01
N ILE A 111 -10.59 0.13 2.22
CA ILE A 111 -9.50 -0.78 1.93
C ILE A 111 -8.66 -1.07 3.17
N ILE A 112 -8.26 -0.04 3.91
CA ILE A 112 -7.38 -0.21 5.08
C ILE A 112 -8.08 -0.83 6.30
N SER A 113 -9.40 -0.67 6.41
CA SER A 113 -10.23 -1.19 7.52
C SER A 113 -10.68 -2.64 7.32
N ARG A 114 -10.40 -3.25 6.16
CA ARG A 114 -10.77 -4.66 5.93
C ARG A 114 -10.13 -5.58 6.97
N PRO A 115 -10.90 -6.52 7.51
CA PRO A 115 -10.35 -7.50 8.43
C PRO A 115 -9.25 -8.30 7.72
N LYS A 116 -8.11 -8.45 8.38
CA LYS A 116 -7.05 -9.33 7.92
C LYS A 116 -7.54 -10.77 7.95
N MET A 117 -6.92 -11.63 7.13
CA MET A 117 -7.16 -13.07 7.17
C MET A 117 -7.01 -13.59 8.60
N ASP A 118 -7.91 -14.50 8.99
CA ASP A 118 -7.87 -15.14 10.31
C ASP A 118 -6.46 -15.73 10.57
N PRO A 119 -5.83 -15.40 11.71
CA PRO A 119 -4.51 -15.92 12.06
C PRO A 119 -4.44 -17.46 12.03
N LEU A 120 -5.50 -18.15 12.46
CA LEU A 120 -5.55 -19.61 12.42
C LEU A 120 -5.56 -20.13 10.99
N CYS A 121 -6.33 -19.52 10.10
CA CYS A 121 -6.33 -19.87 8.67
C CYS A 121 -4.94 -19.68 8.07
N THR A 122 -4.29 -18.55 8.36
CA THR A 122 -2.92 -18.26 7.91
C THR A 122 -1.94 -19.31 8.42
N LEU A 123 -2.03 -19.67 9.70
CA LEU A 123 -1.18 -20.68 10.34
C LEU A 123 -1.26 -22.03 9.61
N PHE A 124 -2.48 -22.53 9.36
CA PHE A 124 -2.67 -23.78 8.63
C PHE A 124 -2.17 -23.71 7.19
N LEU A 125 -2.43 -22.61 6.47
CA LEU A 125 -1.95 -22.43 5.11
C LEU A 125 -0.43 -22.44 5.02
N VAL A 126 0.27 -21.79 5.95
CA VAL A 126 1.74 -21.81 6.02
C VAL A 126 2.24 -23.23 6.36
N GLY A 127 1.61 -23.93 7.29
CA GLY A 127 1.92 -25.31 7.60
C GLY A 127 1.82 -26.23 6.37
N PHE A 128 0.73 -26.13 5.60
CA PHE A 128 0.54 -26.88 4.36
C PHE A 128 1.55 -26.49 3.27
N ALA A 129 1.86 -25.19 3.14
CA ALA A 129 2.88 -24.72 2.19
C ALA A 129 4.24 -25.35 2.48
N ASN A 130 4.68 -25.30 3.74
CA ASN A 130 5.97 -25.86 4.16
C ASN A 130 6.02 -27.39 3.99
N ALA A 131 4.93 -28.11 4.32
CA ALA A 131 4.81 -29.54 4.09
C ALA A 131 4.86 -29.88 2.58
N SER A 132 4.26 -29.05 1.74
CA SER A 132 4.30 -29.19 0.28
C SER A 132 5.71 -28.95 -0.28
N PHE A 133 6.43 -27.96 0.21
CA PHE A 133 7.86 -27.78 -0.12
C PHE A 133 8.70 -28.99 0.27
N CYS A 134 8.49 -29.52 1.50
CA CYS A 134 9.17 -30.75 1.93
C CYS A 134 8.90 -31.91 0.95
N ALA A 135 7.68 -32.06 0.46
CA ALA A 135 7.33 -33.06 -0.55
C ALA A 135 8.07 -32.86 -1.88
N LEU A 136 8.19 -31.62 -2.35
CA LEU A 136 8.93 -31.27 -3.56
C LEU A 136 10.42 -31.64 -3.49
N PHE A 137 11.01 -31.55 -2.31
CA PHE A 137 12.40 -31.93 -2.05
C PHE A 137 12.57 -33.43 -1.70
N GLY A 138 11.53 -34.24 -1.93
CA GLY A 138 11.60 -35.69 -1.75
C GLY A 138 11.41 -36.17 -0.31
N GLY A 139 10.91 -35.30 0.59
CA GLY A 139 10.57 -35.70 1.96
C GLY A 139 9.47 -36.77 1.99
N ASP A 140 9.64 -37.76 2.86
CA ASP A 140 8.65 -38.81 3.10
C ASP A 140 7.45 -38.27 3.93
N TRP A 141 6.45 -39.12 4.15
CA TRP A 141 5.26 -38.74 4.92
C TRP A 141 5.60 -38.28 6.35
N THR A 142 6.58 -38.91 6.98
CA THR A 142 7.02 -38.57 8.35
C THR A 142 7.64 -37.18 8.38
N ALA A 143 8.56 -36.90 7.45
CA ALA A 143 9.17 -35.58 7.32
C ALA A 143 8.13 -34.48 7.07
N ARG A 144 7.15 -34.71 6.20
CA ARG A 144 6.06 -33.74 5.93
C ARG A 144 5.22 -33.43 7.16
N LEU A 145 4.85 -34.46 7.95
CA LEU A 145 4.11 -34.30 9.21
C LEU A 145 4.92 -33.52 10.25
N ILE A 146 6.21 -33.82 10.38
CA ILE A 146 7.10 -33.08 11.29
C ILE A 146 7.20 -31.63 10.88
N VAL A 147 7.46 -31.34 9.60
CA VAL A 147 7.56 -29.96 9.08
C VAL A 147 6.25 -29.20 9.26
N PHE A 148 5.11 -29.83 8.99
CA PHE A 148 3.80 -29.24 9.24
C PHE A 148 3.63 -28.86 10.72
N SER A 149 3.88 -29.81 11.63
CA SER A 149 3.72 -29.61 13.07
C SER A 149 4.66 -28.53 13.61
N LEU A 150 5.92 -28.54 13.19
CA LEU A 150 6.90 -27.51 13.57
C LEU A 150 6.50 -26.13 13.06
N SER A 151 5.93 -26.04 11.84
CA SER A 151 5.42 -24.78 11.29
C SER A 151 4.28 -24.20 12.13
N LEU A 152 3.41 -25.02 12.72
CA LEU A 152 2.35 -24.55 13.61
C LEU A 152 2.86 -23.99 14.94
N ILE A 153 4.03 -24.42 15.40
CA ILE A 153 4.62 -24.01 16.68
C ILE A 153 5.45 -22.71 16.51
N HIS A 154 6.00 -22.47 15.31
CA HIS A 154 7.01 -21.44 15.08
C HIS A 154 6.43 -20.09 14.58
N ILE A 155 5.15 -20.00 14.31
CA ILE A 155 4.44 -18.78 13.94
C ILE A 155 3.72 -18.24 15.16
#